data_6b5c1f7ffa53b6fdcf00ce3dcfe801d8
#
_entry.id   6b5c1f7ffa53b6fdcf00ce3dcfe801d8
#
_cell.length_a   1.000
_cell.length_b   1.000
_cell.length_c   1.000
_cell.angle_alpha   90.00
_cell.angle_beta   90.00
_cell.angle_gamma   90.00
#
_symmetry.space_group_name_H-M   'P 1'
#
loop_
_entity.id
_entity.type
_entity.pdbx_description
1 polymer ?
#
loop_
_entity_poly.entity_id
_entity_poly.type
_entity_poly.pdbx_seq_one_letter_code
_entity_poly.pdbx_strand_id
1 'polypeptide(L)'
;GGLEALAYGSSLFMGNFVLALLVNSLGVDEYFNKLGITGEKLVEQKNNLAALMAIPTSEYVAYGIERVFLLALQIALTILVFLAVNNRKLKPMFPIAILLHIIAYMPSYLNNMELLNLTFNLLITGAVCVIVVAYVYRIYHQISDDGSITSKKS
;
A
#
# COMPACT_ATOMS: atom_id res chain seq x y z
N GLY A 1 3.55 10.37 -2.58
CA GLY A 1 2.63 9.32 -3.03
C GLY A 1 3.31 8.06 -3.55
N GLY A 2 3.34 7.86 -4.88
CA GLY A 2 3.82 6.61 -5.47
C GLY A 2 5.28 6.29 -5.19
N LEU A 3 6.14 7.28 -5.19
CA LEU A 3 7.58 7.13 -4.93
C LEU A 3 7.84 6.78 -3.46
N GLU A 4 7.06 7.32 -2.55
CA GLU A 4 7.12 7.03 -1.12
C GLU A 4 6.64 5.59 -0.83
N ALA A 5 5.54 5.16 -1.45
CA ALA A 5 5.04 3.79 -1.33
C ALA A 5 6.04 2.77 -1.88
N LEU A 6 6.71 3.09 -2.98
CA LEU A 6 7.74 2.25 -3.58
C LEU A 6 9.01 2.20 -2.71
N ALA A 7 9.45 3.33 -2.17
CA ALA A 7 10.61 3.40 -1.29
C ALA A 7 10.37 2.68 0.04
N TYR A 8 9.23 2.91 0.69
CA TYR A 8 8.88 2.23 1.94
C TYR A 8 8.63 0.73 1.74
N GLY A 9 7.85 0.37 0.72
CA GLY A 9 7.54 -1.03 0.43
C GLY A 9 8.78 -1.84 0.06
N SER A 10 9.65 -1.28 -0.77
CA SER A 10 10.89 -1.96 -1.19
C SER A 10 11.89 -2.07 -0.04
N SER A 11 12.05 -1.03 0.80
CA SER A 11 12.99 -1.08 1.92
C SER A 11 12.57 -2.09 3.00
N LEU A 12 11.28 -2.15 3.33
CA LEU A 12 10.75 -3.14 4.27
C LEU A 12 10.85 -4.57 3.71
N PHE A 13 10.51 -4.76 2.42
CA PHE A 13 10.62 -6.06 1.77
C PHE A 13 12.07 -6.53 1.72
N MET A 14 12.99 -5.69 1.24
CA MET A 14 14.41 -6.02 1.16
C MET A 14 15.03 -6.26 2.54
N GLY A 15 14.67 -5.44 3.54
CA GLY A 15 15.12 -5.62 4.93
C GLY A 15 14.71 -6.97 5.50
N ASN A 16 13.44 -7.33 5.38
CA ASN A 16 12.91 -8.61 5.85
C ASN A 16 13.46 -9.81 5.03
N PHE A 17 13.64 -9.64 3.73
CA PHE A 17 14.22 -10.67 2.87
C PHE A 17 15.68 -10.96 3.23
N VAL A 18 16.50 -9.92 3.40
CA VAL A 18 17.90 -10.06 3.81
C VAL A 18 17.99 -10.65 5.21
N LEU A 19 17.14 -10.20 6.15
CA LEU A 19 17.05 -10.77 7.50
C LEU A 19 16.74 -12.28 7.43
N ALA A 20 15.73 -12.67 6.66
CA ALA A 20 15.37 -14.08 6.50
C ALA A 20 16.53 -14.93 5.91
N LEU A 21 17.21 -14.41 4.90
CA LEU A 21 18.38 -15.09 4.32
C LEU A 21 19.52 -15.24 5.33
N LEU A 22 19.84 -14.20 6.08
CA LEU A 22 20.92 -14.22 7.06
C LEU A 22 20.59 -15.15 8.24
N VAL A 23 19.38 -15.08 8.76
CA VAL A 23 18.93 -15.97 9.85
C VAL A 23 18.88 -17.43 9.41
N ASN A 24 18.43 -17.70 8.18
CA ASN A 24 18.41 -19.08 7.66
C ASN A 24 19.82 -19.64 7.36
N SER A 25 20.77 -18.79 6.99
CA SER A 25 22.12 -19.21 6.66
C SER A 25 23.05 -19.33 7.87
N LEU A 26 22.94 -18.44 8.83
CA LEU A 26 23.81 -18.35 10.01
C LEU A 26 23.19 -18.96 11.28
N GLY A 27 21.88 -19.01 11.34
CA GLY A 27 21.13 -19.22 12.58
C GLY A 27 20.96 -17.95 13.39
N VAL A 28 19.93 -17.94 14.24
CA VAL A 28 19.50 -16.76 15.01
C VAL A 28 20.63 -16.25 15.92
N ASP A 29 21.31 -17.16 16.61
CA ASP A 29 22.32 -16.79 17.61
C ASP A 29 23.57 -16.19 16.96
N GLU A 30 24.07 -16.79 15.88
CA GLU A 30 25.23 -16.28 15.19
C GLU A 30 24.96 -14.97 14.47
N TYR A 31 23.74 -14.79 13.93
CA TYR A 31 23.32 -13.53 13.34
C TYR A 31 23.40 -12.37 14.34
N PHE A 32 22.82 -12.54 15.55
CA PHE A 32 22.86 -11.48 16.58
C PHE A 32 24.25 -11.28 17.16
N ASN A 33 25.05 -12.34 17.31
CA ASN A 33 26.44 -12.24 17.72
C ASN A 33 27.29 -11.41 16.74
N LYS A 34 27.10 -11.60 15.43
CA LYS A 34 27.79 -10.80 14.39
C LYS A 34 27.40 -9.33 14.41
N LEU A 35 26.17 -9.02 14.83
CA LEU A 35 25.72 -7.63 15.03
C LEU A 35 26.18 -7.01 16.35
N GLY A 36 26.87 -7.77 17.22
CA GLY A 36 27.31 -7.30 18.52
C GLY A 36 26.18 -7.04 19.51
N ILE A 37 25.00 -7.60 19.28
CA ILE A 37 23.82 -7.42 20.14
C ILE A 37 23.90 -8.42 21.29
N THR A 38 23.97 -7.92 22.53
CA THR A 38 24.13 -8.73 23.75
C THR A 38 23.17 -8.23 24.85
N GLY A 39 23.03 -9.04 25.92
CA GLY A 39 22.24 -8.67 27.09
C GLY A 39 20.73 -8.59 26.84
N GLU A 40 20.06 -7.64 27.49
CA GLU A 40 18.59 -7.47 27.40
C GLU A 40 18.13 -7.18 25.96
N LYS A 41 18.92 -6.43 25.19
CA LYS A 41 18.61 -6.15 23.78
C LYS A 41 18.57 -7.41 22.92
N LEU A 42 19.40 -8.41 23.23
CA LEU A 42 19.38 -9.69 22.53
C LEU A 42 18.09 -10.44 22.78
N VAL A 43 17.61 -10.46 24.02
CA VAL A 43 16.35 -11.11 24.38
C VAL A 43 15.17 -10.43 23.68
N GLU A 44 15.13 -9.11 23.71
CA GLU A 44 14.09 -8.32 23.03
C GLU A 44 14.08 -8.60 21.52
N GLN A 45 15.22 -8.55 20.85
CA GLN A 45 15.32 -8.78 19.41
C GLN A 45 14.99 -10.22 19.02
N LYS A 46 15.32 -11.21 19.83
CA LYS A 46 14.92 -12.60 19.62
C LYS A 46 13.41 -12.78 19.76
N ASN A 47 12.80 -12.14 20.75
CA ASN A 47 11.34 -12.16 20.92
C ASN A 47 10.63 -11.49 19.75
N ASN A 48 11.13 -10.36 19.26
CA ASN A 48 10.59 -9.68 18.08
C ASN A 48 10.71 -10.56 16.82
N LEU A 49 11.86 -11.21 16.63
CA LEU A 49 12.05 -12.15 15.53
C LEU A 49 11.12 -13.37 15.63
N ALA A 50 10.97 -13.94 16.83
CA ALA A 50 10.06 -15.05 17.07
C ALA A 50 8.60 -14.67 16.79
N ALA A 51 8.19 -13.44 17.18
CA ALA A 51 6.86 -12.92 16.87
C ALA A 51 6.64 -12.77 15.35
N LEU A 52 7.63 -12.24 14.62
CA LEU A 52 7.58 -12.17 13.15
C LEU A 52 7.47 -13.55 12.50
N MET A 53 8.23 -14.54 13.00
CA MET A 53 8.20 -15.91 12.48
C MET A 53 6.91 -16.65 12.81
N ALA A 54 6.19 -16.24 13.84
CA ALA A 54 4.89 -16.81 14.24
C ALA A 54 3.73 -16.35 13.35
N ILE A 55 3.90 -15.28 12.57
CA ILE A 55 2.85 -14.78 11.67
C ILE A 55 2.63 -15.79 10.54
N PRO A 56 1.40 -16.26 10.32
CA PRO A 56 1.08 -17.19 9.25
C PRO A 56 1.43 -16.64 7.87
N THR A 57 1.94 -17.49 6.99
CA THR A 57 2.28 -17.08 5.61
C THR A 57 1.07 -16.47 4.87
N SER A 58 -0.15 -16.92 5.17
CA SER A 58 -1.38 -16.37 4.61
C SER A 58 -1.59 -14.89 4.92
N GLU A 59 -1.15 -14.42 6.08
CA GLU A 59 -1.23 -13.00 6.43
C GLU A 59 -0.25 -12.15 5.62
N TYR A 60 0.97 -12.64 5.40
CA TYR A 60 1.92 -11.95 4.50
C TYR A 60 1.37 -11.84 3.08
N VAL A 61 0.73 -12.90 2.57
CA VAL A 61 0.07 -12.86 1.26
C VAL A 61 -1.07 -11.86 1.24
N ALA A 62 -1.90 -11.82 2.28
CA ALA A 62 -3.00 -10.87 2.40
C ALA A 62 -2.51 -9.41 2.42
N TYR A 63 -1.46 -9.10 3.18
CA TYR A 63 -0.82 -7.78 3.15
C TYR A 63 -0.24 -7.44 1.77
N GLY A 64 0.35 -8.42 1.07
CA GLY A 64 0.82 -8.23 -0.31
C GLY A 64 -0.30 -7.85 -1.27
N ILE A 65 -1.43 -8.56 -1.21
CA ILE A 65 -2.62 -8.28 -2.03
C ILE A 65 -3.20 -6.88 -1.70
N GLU A 66 -3.27 -6.53 -0.42
CA GLU A 66 -3.70 -5.19 0.00
C GLU A 66 -2.85 -4.09 -0.65
N ARG A 67 -1.52 -4.25 -0.68
CA ARG A 67 -0.61 -3.28 -1.32
C ARG A 67 -0.86 -3.14 -2.80
N VAL A 68 -1.21 -4.23 -3.50
CA VAL A 68 -1.59 -4.18 -4.93
C VAL A 68 -2.87 -3.36 -5.11
N PHE A 69 -3.90 -3.56 -4.27
CA PHE A 69 -5.11 -2.76 -4.32
C PHE A 69 -4.85 -1.27 -4.07
N LEU A 70 -4.05 -0.95 -3.05
CA LEU A 70 -3.69 0.43 -2.74
C LEU A 70 -2.89 1.09 -3.86
N LEU A 71 -2.00 0.35 -4.53
CA LEU A 71 -1.26 0.86 -5.69
C LEU A 71 -2.19 1.16 -6.86
N ALA A 72 -3.10 0.24 -7.20
CA ALA A 72 -4.07 0.45 -8.26
C ALA A 72 -4.98 1.66 -7.97
N LEU A 73 -5.40 1.82 -6.73
CA LEU A 73 -6.18 2.96 -6.28
C LEU A 73 -5.40 4.28 -6.39
N GLN A 74 -4.12 4.30 -6.01
CA GLN A 74 -3.26 5.49 -6.17
C GLN A 74 -3.13 5.90 -7.63
N ILE A 75 -2.97 4.94 -8.54
CA ILE A 75 -2.92 5.21 -9.99
C ILE A 75 -4.25 5.83 -10.44
N ALA A 76 -5.38 5.24 -10.06
CA ALA A 76 -6.71 5.75 -10.40
C ALA A 76 -6.93 7.18 -9.89
N LEU A 77 -6.61 7.44 -8.62
CA LEU A 77 -6.74 8.78 -8.03
C LEU A 77 -5.80 9.80 -8.69
N THR A 78 -4.61 9.40 -9.11
CA THR A 78 -3.69 10.25 -9.87
C THR A 78 -4.28 10.65 -11.22
N ILE A 79 -4.89 9.70 -11.94
CA ILE A 79 -5.61 9.98 -13.18
C ILE A 79 -6.77 10.94 -12.92
N LEU A 80 -7.56 10.72 -11.86
CA LEU A 80 -8.68 11.59 -11.50
C LEU A 80 -8.21 13.04 -11.22
N VAL A 81 -7.13 13.22 -10.48
CA VAL A 81 -6.51 14.53 -10.23
C VAL A 81 -6.03 15.15 -11.54
N PHE A 82 -5.36 14.39 -12.40
CA PHE A 82 -4.93 14.88 -13.70
C PHE A 82 -6.10 15.38 -14.55
N LEU A 83 -7.20 14.63 -14.60
CA LEU A 83 -8.41 15.03 -15.31
C LEU A 83 -9.05 16.28 -14.69
N ALA A 84 -9.08 16.38 -13.36
CA ALA A 84 -9.63 17.52 -12.64
C ALA A 84 -8.85 18.82 -12.91
N VAL A 85 -7.53 18.74 -13.04
CA VAL A 85 -6.67 19.90 -13.34
C VAL A 85 -6.82 20.34 -14.78
N ASN A 86 -6.91 19.40 -15.72
CA ASN A 86 -6.96 19.71 -17.15
C ASN A 86 -8.36 20.07 -17.65
N ASN A 87 -9.43 19.68 -16.95
CA ASN A 87 -10.81 19.98 -17.35
C ASN A 87 -11.52 20.82 -16.30
N ARG A 88 -11.92 22.06 -16.69
CA ARG A 88 -12.60 23.00 -15.78
C ARG A 88 -13.90 22.44 -15.19
N LYS A 89 -14.63 21.58 -15.91
CA LYS A 89 -15.86 20.95 -15.43
C LYS A 89 -15.61 19.91 -14.34
N LEU A 90 -14.40 19.34 -14.27
CA LEU A 90 -14.00 18.31 -13.31
C LEU A 90 -13.24 18.85 -12.10
N LYS A 91 -13.05 20.16 -11.97
CA LYS A 91 -12.36 20.76 -10.82
C LYS A 91 -12.86 20.26 -9.46
N PRO A 92 -14.17 20.00 -9.24
CA PRO A 92 -14.66 19.44 -7.98
C PRO A 92 -14.15 18.02 -7.67
N MET A 93 -13.64 17.31 -8.68
CA MET A 93 -13.06 15.96 -8.48
C MET A 93 -11.75 15.98 -7.72
N PHE A 94 -11.04 17.11 -7.67
CA PHE A 94 -9.80 17.25 -6.91
C PHE A 94 -10.00 17.02 -5.40
N PRO A 95 -10.88 17.76 -4.69
CA PRO A 95 -11.15 17.48 -3.29
C PRO A 95 -11.77 16.09 -3.07
N ILE A 96 -12.55 15.59 -4.01
CA ILE A 96 -13.11 14.23 -3.94
C ILE A 96 -11.99 13.19 -3.98
N ALA A 97 -10.96 13.38 -4.82
CA ALA A 97 -9.81 12.47 -4.85
C ALA A 97 -9.08 12.42 -3.50
N ILE A 98 -8.94 13.55 -2.82
CA ILE A 98 -8.35 13.61 -1.46
C ILE A 98 -9.21 12.83 -0.46
N LEU A 99 -10.52 13.04 -0.47
CA LEU A 99 -11.45 12.32 0.43
C LEU A 99 -11.42 10.81 0.16
N LEU A 100 -11.44 10.39 -1.10
CA LEU A 100 -11.34 8.98 -1.47
C LEU A 100 -10.02 8.36 -1.03
N HIS A 101 -8.92 9.12 -1.09
CA HIS A 101 -7.62 8.67 -0.58
C HIS A 101 -7.69 8.40 0.94
N ILE A 102 -8.27 9.31 1.72
CA ILE A 102 -8.43 9.14 3.17
C ILE A 102 -9.30 7.92 3.48
N ILE A 103 -10.47 7.80 2.81
CA ILE A 103 -11.40 6.67 3.00
C ILE A 103 -10.74 5.34 2.68
N ALA A 104 -9.93 5.28 1.63
CA ALA A 104 -9.27 4.05 1.20
C ALA A 104 -8.19 3.55 2.16
N TYR A 105 -7.52 4.46 2.88
CA TYR A 105 -6.51 4.10 3.87
C TYR A 105 -7.06 3.83 5.27
N MET A 106 -8.32 4.24 5.53
CA MET A 106 -8.94 4.07 6.83
C MET A 106 -9.01 2.61 7.29
N PRO A 107 -9.39 1.61 6.45
CA PRO A 107 -9.41 0.21 6.86
C PRO A 107 -8.04 -0.30 7.31
N SER A 108 -6.97 0.02 6.58
CA SER A 108 -5.60 -0.35 6.94
C SER A 108 -5.16 0.27 8.26
N TYR A 109 -5.55 1.53 8.51
CA TYR A 109 -5.28 2.20 9.78
C TYR A 109 -6.02 1.54 10.96
N LEU A 110 -7.29 1.19 10.77
CA LEU A 110 -8.09 0.48 11.79
C LEU A 110 -7.58 -0.93 12.04
N ASN A 111 -7.08 -1.61 11.02
CA ASN A 111 -6.43 -2.91 11.18
C ASN A 111 -5.14 -2.81 12.01
N ASN A 112 -4.31 -1.80 11.77
CA ASN A 112 -3.11 -1.56 12.57
C ASN A 112 -3.40 -1.21 14.04
N MET A 113 -4.60 -0.70 14.33
CA MET A 113 -5.08 -0.46 15.70
C MET A 113 -5.78 -1.68 16.32
N GLU A 114 -5.74 -2.83 15.66
CA GLU A 114 -6.45 -4.07 16.07
C GLU A 114 -7.98 -3.93 16.20
N LEU A 115 -8.54 -2.84 15.64
CA LEU A 115 -9.99 -2.57 15.63
C LEU A 115 -10.70 -3.26 14.47
N LEU A 116 -9.95 -3.68 13.43
CA LEU A 116 -10.49 -4.34 12.25
C LEU A 116 -9.66 -5.59 11.94
N ASN A 117 -10.36 -6.71 11.68
CA ASN A 117 -9.72 -7.95 11.26
C ASN A 117 -9.11 -7.79 9.85
N LEU A 118 -7.97 -8.42 9.60
CA LEU A 118 -7.25 -8.41 8.33
C LEU A 118 -8.14 -8.80 7.12
N THR A 119 -9.02 -9.79 7.29
CA THR A 119 -9.94 -10.24 6.24
C THR A 119 -10.93 -9.13 5.86
N PHE A 120 -11.53 -8.47 6.85
CA PHE A 120 -12.44 -7.35 6.60
C PHE A 120 -11.71 -6.14 6.00
N ASN A 121 -10.50 -5.85 6.48
CA ASN A 121 -9.64 -4.82 5.88
C ASN A 121 -9.45 -5.09 4.38
N LEU A 122 -9.05 -6.30 4.01
CA LEU A 122 -8.80 -6.69 2.62
C LEU A 122 -10.06 -6.58 1.75
N LEU A 123 -11.21 -7.03 2.26
CA LEU A 123 -12.48 -6.95 1.55
C LEU A 123 -12.93 -5.49 1.31
N ILE A 124 -12.84 -4.64 2.33
CA ILE A 124 -13.25 -3.24 2.24
C ILE A 124 -12.30 -2.49 1.29
N THR A 125 -10.98 -2.66 1.46
CA THR A 125 -9.98 -2.02 0.60
C THR A 125 -10.12 -2.47 -0.85
N GLY A 126 -10.34 -3.77 -1.09
CA GLY A 126 -10.59 -4.31 -2.42
C GLY A 126 -11.87 -3.76 -3.05
N ALA A 127 -12.98 -3.70 -2.30
CA ALA A 127 -14.24 -3.13 -2.77
C ALA A 127 -14.10 -1.65 -3.14
N VAL A 128 -13.47 -0.85 -2.28
CA VAL A 128 -13.21 0.58 -2.53
C VAL A 128 -12.33 0.74 -3.78
N CYS A 129 -11.27 -0.07 -3.90
CA CYS A 129 -10.38 -0.05 -5.07
C CYS A 129 -11.16 -0.30 -6.36
N VAL A 130 -11.98 -1.37 -6.43
CA VAL A 130 -12.76 -1.72 -7.62
C VAL A 130 -13.73 -0.60 -7.99
N ILE A 131 -14.45 -0.03 -7.01
CA ILE A 131 -15.41 1.05 -7.24
C ILE A 131 -14.71 2.29 -7.79
N VAL A 132 -13.60 2.71 -7.18
CA VAL A 132 -12.87 3.92 -7.58
C VAL A 132 -12.24 3.73 -8.97
N VAL A 133 -11.60 2.59 -9.22
CA VAL A 133 -11.00 2.30 -10.54
C VAL A 133 -12.07 2.29 -11.62
N ALA A 134 -13.21 1.62 -11.41
CA ALA A 134 -14.31 1.59 -12.36
C ALA A 134 -14.90 2.99 -12.61
N TYR A 135 -15.03 3.80 -11.56
CA TYR A 135 -15.52 5.18 -11.66
C TYR A 135 -14.57 6.06 -12.49
N VAL A 136 -13.28 6.02 -12.19
CA VAL A 136 -12.26 6.79 -12.92
C VAL A 136 -12.16 6.34 -14.37
N TYR A 137 -12.23 5.03 -14.63
CA TYR A 137 -12.24 4.49 -15.98
C TYR A 137 -13.42 5.03 -16.79
N ARG A 138 -14.63 5.07 -16.23
CA ARG A 138 -15.82 5.64 -16.88
C ARG A 138 -15.63 7.12 -17.22
N ILE A 139 -15.17 7.92 -16.27
CA ILE A 139 -14.93 9.35 -16.51
C ILE A 139 -13.89 9.54 -17.62
N TYR A 140 -12.80 8.79 -17.56
CA TYR A 140 -11.73 8.86 -18.57
C TYR A 140 -12.27 8.54 -19.97
N HIS A 141 -13.08 7.50 -20.12
CA HIS A 141 -13.66 7.08 -21.40
C HIS A 141 -14.63 8.13 -21.95
N GLN A 142 -15.51 8.68 -21.11
CA GLN A 142 -16.45 9.73 -21.52
C GLN A 142 -15.74 10.99 -22.06
N ILE A 143 -14.62 11.39 -21.40
CA ILE A 143 -13.86 12.57 -21.80
C ILE A 143 -13.05 12.29 -23.08
N SER A 144 -12.55 11.07 -23.23
CA SER A 144 -11.84 10.63 -24.45
C SER A 144 -12.75 10.64 -25.66
N ASP A 145 -13.98 10.15 -25.52
CA ASP A 145 -14.97 10.08 -26.59
C ASP A 145 -15.48 11.50 -26.98
N ASP A 146 -15.62 12.41 -26.03
CA ASP A 146 -16.00 13.80 -26.27
C ASP A 146 -14.90 14.65 -26.95
N GLY A 147 -13.73 14.08 -27.25
CA GLY A 147 -12.63 14.76 -27.94
C GLY A 147 -11.99 15.91 -27.14
N SER A 148 -12.39 16.10 -25.87
CA SER A 148 -11.96 17.24 -25.05
C SER A 148 -10.50 17.17 -24.60
N ILE A 149 -9.85 16.00 -24.70
CA ILE A 149 -8.42 15.81 -24.38
C ILE A 149 -7.53 16.24 -25.55
N THR A 150 -8.02 16.16 -26.79
CA THR A 150 -7.25 16.44 -28.01
C THR A 150 -7.34 17.88 -28.50
N SER A 151 -8.31 18.68 -28.01
CA SER A 151 -8.61 20.04 -28.51
C SER A 151 -7.68 21.16 -27.98
N LYS A 152 -6.63 20.87 -27.18
CA LYS A 152 -5.68 21.89 -26.69
C LYS A 152 -4.36 21.96 -27.45
N LYS A 153 -4.32 21.48 -28.71
CA LYS A 153 -3.16 21.69 -29.61
C LYS A 153 -3.57 22.59 -30.79
N SER A 154 -3.83 23.84 -30.54
CA SER A 154 -3.74 24.90 -31.56
C SER A 154 -3.51 26.23 -30.86
#